data_495c166e6cb10225544096458f4e0b2e
#
_entry.id   495c166e6cb10225544096458f4e0b2e
#
_cell.length_a   1.000
_cell.length_b   1.000
_cell.length_c   1.000
_cell.angle_alpha   90.00
_cell.angle_beta   90.00
_cell.angle_gamma   90.00
#
_symmetry.space_group_name_H-M   'P 1'
#
loop_
_entity.id
_entity.type
_entity.pdbx_description
1 polymer ?
#
loop_
_entity_poly.entity_id
_entity_poly.type
_entity_poly.pdbx_seq_one_letter_code
_entity_poly.pdbx_strand_id
1 'polypeptide(L)'
;KDVAAALIKNTGHEEISLSSLSSSDYKELDELITFLLDICKEKKINISLPSLRIDAFSLDIMQKVQDVKKSSLTFAPEAGTQRLRNVINKGLTVDDIMNGSKQAFEGGWNKVKFYFMLGLPTETEEDMRGIPELANDVAALYYDTVPKEKRAGKCQITISTSFFVPKPFTPFQWARMYEPSEYLGRAKIVNDHVKEQLNRKSIRYNWHEAYVTVIEGILARGDRRLCDAIVKVYEKGGYYDAWTEYFDYDRWIDSIKECGLDPDFYTMRERPLDEVFPWDFIDIGVTKQFMIREWETAHKETVTPNCRMRCSACGAKSYGGGVCYEN
;
A
#
# COMPACT_ATOMS: atom_id res chain seq x y z
N LYS A 1 -5.57 -3.37 26.20
CA LYS A 1 -4.69 -3.00 27.31
C LYS A 1 -4.19 -4.24 28.05
N ASP A 2 -5.09 -5.13 28.49
CA ASP A 2 -4.74 -6.35 29.23
C ASP A 2 -3.85 -7.30 28.44
N VAL A 3 -4.13 -7.48 27.14
CA VAL A 3 -3.30 -8.30 26.25
C VAL A 3 -1.89 -7.71 26.12
N ALA A 4 -1.77 -6.38 25.90
CA ALA A 4 -0.48 -5.72 25.80
C ALA A 4 0.33 -5.84 27.09
N ALA A 5 -0.30 -5.61 28.25
CA ALA A 5 0.35 -5.76 29.56
C ALA A 5 0.83 -7.21 29.78
N ALA A 6 0.03 -8.21 29.42
CA ALA A 6 0.38 -9.62 29.54
C ALA A 6 1.55 -10.00 28.60
N LEU A 7 1.54 -9.52 27.35
CA LEU A 7 2.64 -9.74 26.41
C LEU A 7 3.94 -9.13 26.93
N ILE A 8 3.93 -7.88 27.35
CA ILE A 8 5.11 -7.19 27.90
C ILE A 8 5.65 -7.89 29.15
N LYS A 9 4.74 -8.42 30.02
CA LYS A 9 5.14 -9.14 31.23
C LYS A 9 5.77 -10.51 30.94
N ASN A 10 5.24 -11.22 29.94
CA ASN A 10 5.56 -12.63 29.72
C ASN A 10 6.58 -12.86 28.61
N THR A 11 7.00 -11.81 27.89
CA THR A 11 8.00 -11.91 26.84
C THR A 11 9.17 -10.96 27.12
N GLY A 12 10.32 -11.24 26.53
CA GLY A 12 11.50 -10.37 26.60
C GLY A 12 11.66 -9.43 25.40
N HIS A 13 10.57 -9.16 24.66
CA HIS A 13 10.62 -8.30 23.48
C HIS A 13 10.84 -6.84 23.86
N GLU A 14 11.71 -6.16 23.09
CA GLU A 14 12.02 -4.74 23.24
C GLU A 14 11.16 -3.83 22.35
N GLU A 15 10.21 -4.40 21.60
CA GLU A 15 9.27 -3.66 20.76
C GLU A 15 7.87 -4.29 20.83
N ILE A 16 6.86 -3.44 20.91
CA ILE A 16 5.45 -3.78 20.71
C ILE A 16 4.92 -3.01 19.51
N SER A 17 4.26 -3.72 18.58
CA SER A 17 3.66 -3.13 17.39
C SER A 17 2.15 -3.28 17.43
N LEU A 18 1.43 -2.19 17.12
CA LEU A 18 -0.01 -2.23 16.91
C LEU A 18 -0.28 -2.63 15.46
N SER A 19 -1.06 -3.70 15.25
CA SER A 19 -1.42 -4.16 13.91
C SER A 19 -2.82 -3.69 13.53
N SER A 20 -2.91 -2.89 12.47
CA SER A 20 -4.16 -2.39 11.93
C SER A 20 -3.98 -2.02 10.46
N LEU A 21 -5.05 -2.06 9.66
CA LEU A 21 -5.06 -1.49 8.31
C LEU A 21 -5.01 0.04 8.34
N SER A 22 -5.53 0.66 9.41
CA SER A 22 -5.45 2.11 9.65
C SER A 22 -5.48 2.36 11.16
N SER A 23 -4.32 2.55 11.77
CA SER A 23 -4.23 2.81 13.22
C SER A 23 -4.90 4.13 13.60
N SER A 24 -4.88 5.12 12.70
CA SER A 24 -5.48 6.45 12.92
C SER A 24 -7.00 6.43 13.03
N ASP A 25 -7.67 5.39 12.51
CA ASP A 25 -9.15 5.29 12.55
C ASP A 25 -9.67 4.68 13.86
N TYR A 26 -8.78 4.20 14.75
CA TYR A 26 -9.18 3.68 16.04
C TYR A 26 -9.56 4.81 16.99
N LYS A 27 -10.81 4.87 17.41
CA LYS A 27 -11.38 5.99 18.20
C LYS A 27 -10.65 6.25 19.54
N GLU A 28 -10.13 5.19 20.16
CA GLU A 28 -9.47 5.25 21.47
C GLU A 28 -7.93 5.16 21.37
N LEU A 29 -7.37 5.56 20.20
CA LEU A 29 -5.95 5.44 19.94
C LEU A 29 -5.11 6.24 20.95
N ASP A 30 -5.49 7.47 21.28
CA ASP A 30 -4.76 8.34 22.22
C ASP A 30 -4.72 7.72 23.62
N GLU A 31 -5.83 7.19 24.11
CA GLU A 31 -5.92 6.50 25.40
C GLU A 31 -5.06 5.22 25.42
N LEU A 32 -5.09 4.46 24.32
CA LEU A 32 -4.27 3.24 24.20
C LEU A 32 -2.78 3.58 24.17
N ILE A 33 -2.38 4.60 23.41
CA ILE A 33 -0.98 5.03 23.32
C ILE A 33 -0.48 5.56 24.67
N THR A 34 -1.27 6.37 25.36
CA THR A 34 -0.93 6.86 26.70
C THR A 34 -0.68 5.69 27.66
N PHE A 35 -1.58 4.71 27.70
CA PHE A 35 -1.42 3.50 28.50
C PHE A 35 -0.16 2.72 28.13
N LEU A 36 0.09 2.51 26.83
CA LEU A 36 1.30 1.80 26.37
C LEU A 36 2.57 2.51 26.74
N LEU A 37 2.61 3.85 26.63
CA LEU A 37 3.76 4.65 27.02
C LEU A 37 4.09 4.49 28.51
N ASP A 38 3.07 4.51 29.36
CA ASP A 38 3.26 4.34 30.81
C ASP A 38 3.92 3.01 31.15
N ILE A 39 3.46 1.90 30.54
CA ILE A 39 4.01 0.57 30.85
C ILE A 39 5.31 0.24 30.09
N CYS A 40 5.57 0.89 28.94
CA CYS A 40 6.76 0.65 28.14
C CYS A 40 7.96 1.52 28.54
N LYS A 41 7.72 2.75 29.03
CA LYS A 41 8.76 3.73 29.35
C LYS A 41 9.79 3.22 30.35
N GLU A 42 9.34 2.65 31.45
CA GLU A 42 10.22 2.09 32.49
C GLU A 42 11.08 0.93 31.97
N LYS A 43 10.53 0.14 31.07
CA LYS A 43 11.18 -1.05 30.50
C LYS A 43 11.96 -0.76 29.22
N LYS A 44 11.96 0.49 28.74
CA LYS A 44 12.57 0.92 27.46
C LYS A 44 12.10 0.12 26.25
N ILE A 45 10.81 -0.28 26.23
CA ILE A 45 10.18 -1.02 25.12
C ILE A 45 9.71 -0.01 24.08
N ASN A 46 10.08 -0.21 22.82
CA ASN A 46 9.65 0.62 21.70
C ASN A 46 8.18 0.36 21.36
N ILE A 47 7.47 1.42 20.98
CA ILE A 47 6.11 1.32 20.42
C ILE A 47 6.19 1.65 18.93
N SER A 48 5.75 0.71 18.08
CA SER A 48 5.65 0.88 16.63
C SER A 48 4.19 1.04 16.22
N LEU A 49 3.93 2.11 15.46
CA LEU A 49 2.60 2.43 14.91
C LEU A 49 2.65 2.32 13.39
N PRO A 50 2.43 1.13 12.82
CA PRO A 50 2.32 0.97 11.39
C PRO A 50 1.01 1.57 10.85
N SER A 51 0.96 1.88 9.56
CA SER A 51 -0.25 2.25 8.83
C SER A 51 -0.96 3.51 9.38
N LEU A 52 -0.19 4.57 9.61
CA LEU A 52 -0.75 5.89 9.89
C LEU A 52 -1.22 6.55 8.59
N ARG A 53 -2.43 7.10 8.61
CA ARG A 53 -2.92 7.93 7.51
C ARG A 53 -2.30 9.32 7.61
N ILE A 54 -1.86 9.87 6.48
CA ILE A 54 -1.22 11.19 6.45
C ILE A 54 -2.22 12.33 6.72
N ASP A 55 -3.46 12.16 6.31
CA ASP A 55 -4.57 13.10 6.53
C ASP A 55 -5.12 13.09 7.97
N ALA A 56 -4.85 12.02 8.73
CA ALA A 56 -5.21 11.86 10.13
C ALA A 56 -3.97 11.85 11.05
N PHE A 57 -2.86 12.41 10.56
CA PHE A 57 -1.62 12.49 11.32
C PHE A 57 -1.78 13.41 12.54
N SER A 58 -1.63 12.84 13.73
CA SER A 58 -1.63 13.60 14.99
C SER A 58 -0.22 13.76 15.49
N LEU A 59 0.31 14.99 15.42
CA LEU A 59 1.64 15.33 15.92
C LEU A 59 1.77 15.00 17.40
N ASP A 60 0.73 15.24 18.19
CA ASP A 60 0.72 15.01 19.65
C ASP A 60 0.92 13.53 19.98
N ILE A 61 0.20 12.63 19.28
CA ILE A 61 0.36 11.18 19.46
C ILE A 61 1.77 10.75 19.07
N MET A 62 2.26 11.27 17.95
CA MET A 62 3.57 10.88 17.45
C MET A 62 4.70 11.42 18.30
N GLN A 63 4.60 12.62 18.85
CA GLN A 63 5.57 13.16 19.80
C GLN A 63 5.64 12.33 21.08
N LYS A 64 4.50 11.90 21.62
CA LYS A 64 4.45 11.01 22.78
C LYS A 64 5.22 9.70 22.54
N VAL A 65 5.06 9.11 21.34
CA VAL A 65 5.73 7.84 20.98
C VAL A 65 7.24 8.02 20.70
N GLN A 66 7.65 9.19 20.22
CA GLN A 66 9.06 9.49 19.90
C GLN A 66 10.00 9.54 21.09
N ASP A 67 9.50 9.80 22.28
CA ASP A 67 10.34 9.85 23.49
C ASP A 67 11.09 8.53 23.73
N VAL A 68 10.70 7.46 23.06
CA VAL A 68 11.32 6.13 23.17
C VAL A 68 12.30 5.85 22.03
N LYS A 69 11.92 6.03 20.75
CA LYS A 69 12.81 5.88 19.57
C LYS A 69 12.20 6.49 18.31
N LYS A 70 13.01 7.27 17.56
CA LYS A 70 12.59 7.83 16.26
C LYS A 70 12.63 6.77 15.16
N SER A 71 11.47 6.38 14.65
CA SER A 71 11.33 5.56 13.45
C SER A 71 11.07 6.44 12.22
N SER A 72 11.26 5.88 11.01
CA SER A 72 10.82 6.55 9.78
C SER A 72 9.31 6.57 9.70
N LEU A 73 8.72 7.68 9.24
CA LEU A 73 7.30 7.73 8.92
C LEU A 73 7.04 7.10 7.56
N THR A 74 5.97 6.35 7.47
CA THR A 74 5.56 5.68 6.24
C THR A 74 4.15 6.11 5.87
N PHE A 75 4.00 6.61 4.64
CA PHE A 75 2.75 7.02 4.06
C PHE A 75 2.52 6.32 2.72
N ALA A 76 1.28 6.18 2.31
CA ALA A 76 0.89 5.52 1.09
C ALA A 76 0.03 6.43 0.19
N PRO A 77 0.63 7.35 -0.57
CA PRO A 77 -0.10 8.12 -1.58
C PRO A 77 -0.68 7.24 -2.69
N GLU A 78 -0.07 6.10 -2.96
CA GLU A 78 -0.40 5.07 -3.95
C GLU A 78 -0.17 5.49 -5.40
N ALA A 79 -0.34 6.78 -5.75
CA ALA A 79 -0.15 7.30 -7.10
C ALA A 79 0.53 8.67 -7.09
N GLY A 80 1.28 8.98 -8.16
CA GLY A 80 2.06 10.22 -8.28
C GLY A 80 1.20 11.45 -8.49
N THR A 81 0.10 11.35 -9.25
CA THR A 81 -0.77 12.46 -9.59
C THR A 81 -2.10 12.42 -8.85
N GLN A 82 -2.76 13.59 -8.72
CA GLN A 82 -4.12 13.65 -8.17
C GLN A 82 -5.12 12.91 -9.06
N ARG A 83 -4.95 13.00 -10.39
CA ARG A 83 -5.75 12.28 -11.35
C ARG A 83 -5.79 10.78 -11.03
N LEU A 84 -4.61 10.15 -10.94
CA LEU A 84 -4.52 8.72 -10.70
C LEU A 84 -4.95 8.33 -9.28
N ARG A 85 -4.76 9.20 -8.28
CA ARG A 85 -5.36 9.01 -6.94
C ARG A 85 -6.89 9.03 -6.98
N ASN A 86 -7.49 9.85 -7.83
CA ASN A 86 -8.95 9.85 -8.04
C ASN A 86 -9.40 8.54 -8.69
N VAL A 87 -8.68 8.05 -9.70
CA VAL A 87 -8.96 6.74 -10.36
C VAL A 87 -9.05 5.61 -9.34
N ILE A 88 -8.13 5.55 -8.40
CA ILE A 88 -8.12 4.50 -7.35
C ILE A 88 -8.97 4.86 -6.12
N ASN A 89 -9.71 5.95 -6.18
CA ASN A 89 -10.54 6.46 -5.08
C ASN A 89 -9.78 6.60 -3.75
N LYS A 90 -8.53 7.06 -3.81
CA LYS A 90 -7.67 7.16 -2.61
C LYS A 90 -8.13 8.22 -1.63
N GLY A 91 -8.81 9.27 -2.10
CA GLY A 91 -9.34 10.34 -1.26
C GLY A 91 -8.27 11.17 -0.53
N LEU A 92 -7.04 11.16 -1.04
CA LEU A 92 -5.89 11.89 -0.50
C LEU A 92 -5.45 12.96 -1.49
N THR A 93 -5.30 14.20 -1.03
CA THR A 93 -4.84 15.31 -1.86
C THR A 93 -3.34 15.55 -1.74
N VAL A 94 -2.78 16.34 -2.67
CA VAL A 94 -1.40 16.82 -2.56
C VAL A 94 -1.23 17.64 -1.29
N ASP A 95 -2.20 18.49 -0.97
CA ASP A 95 -2.16 19.34 0.23
C ASP A 95 -2.13 18.51 1.52
N ASP A 96 -2.87 17.40 1.58
CA ASP A 96 -2.83 16.48 2.72
C ASP A 96 -1.42 15.87 2.88
N ILE A 97 -0.78 15.48 1.77
CA ILE A 97 0.58 14.92 1.77
C ILE A 97 1.60 15.97 2.22
N MET A 98 1.50 17.18 1.70
CA MET A 98 2.41 18.27 2.05
C MET A 98 2.22 18.71 3.51
N ASN A 99 0.98 18.87 3.97
CA ASN A 99 0.66 19.25 5.35
C ASN A 99 1.12 18.19 6.36
N GLY A 100 0.83 16.91 6.10
CA GLY A 100 1.27 15.82 6.97
C GLY A 100 2.80 15.69 7.01
N SER A 101 3.47 15.87 5.86
CA SER A 101 4.94 15.88 5.79
C SER A 101 5.53 17.08 6.54
N LYS A 102 4.93 18.28 6.42
CA LYS A 102 5.34 19.47 7.16
C LYS A 102 5.25 19.27 8.66
N GLN A 103 4.12 18.77 9.15
CA GLN A 103 3.93 18.46 10.59
C GLN A 103 4.98 17.45 11.08
N ALA A 104 5.27 16.43 10.28
CA ALA A 104 6.32 15.47 10.59
C ALA A 104 7.70 16.15 10.73
N PHE A 105 8.07 17.03 9.80
CA PHE A 105 9.34 17.76 9.84
C PHE A 105 9.43 18.72 11.00
N GLU A 106 8.36 19.46 11.31
CA GLU A 106 8.25 20.32 12.50
C GLU A 106 8.38 19.50 13.80
N GLY A 107 7.87 18.27 13.81
CA GLY A 107 8.04 17.29 14.89
C GLY A 107 9.44 16.67 14.97
N GLY A 108 10.37 17.05 14.08
CA GLY A 108 11.78 16.63 14.12
C GLY A 108 12.10 15.36 13.33
N TRP A 109 11.17 14.85 12.50
CA TRP A 109 11.49 13.80 11.54
C TRP A 109 12.30 14.37 10.38
N ASN A 110 13.18 13.56 9.83
CA ASN A 110 13.92 13.86 8.61
C ASN A 110 13.90 12.70 7.62
N LYS A 111 13.13 11.65 7.94
CA LYS A 111 12.98 10.44 7.09
C LYS A 111 11.53 10.15 6.88
N VAL A 112 11.13 10.10 5.61
CA VAL A 112 9.77 9.74 5.18
C VAL A 112 9.85 8.69 4.10
N LYS A 113 9.01 7.67 4.20
CA LYS A 113 8.86 6.63 3.19
C LYS A 113 7.48 6.74 2.55
N PHE A 114 7.46 6.77 1.23
CA PHE A 114 6.24 6.76 0.43
C PHE A 114 6.09 5.45 -0.31
N TYR A 115 4.88 4.88 -0.25
CA TYR A 115 4.48 3.75 -1.09
C TYR A 115 3.64 4.21 -2.27
N PHE A 116 3.93 3.63 -3.44
CA PHE A 116 3.17 3.84 -4.67
C PHE A 116 2.97 2.52 -5.39
N MET A 117 2.01 2.48 -6.31
CA MET A 117 1.80 1.39 -7.24
C MET A 117 2.12 1.84 -8.66
N LEU A 118 2.67 0.93 -9.47
CA LEU A 118 2.89 1.09 -10.91
C LEU A 118 2.06 0.05 -11.67
N GLY A 119 1.54 0.44 -12.83
CA GLY A 119 0.68 -0.42 -13.63
C GLY A 119 -0.79 -0.35 -13.23
N LEU A 120 -1.21 0.72 -12.58
CA LEU A 120 -2.63 0.99 -12.30
C LEU A 120 -3.43 1.18 -13.60
N PRO A 121 -4.72 0.83 -13.62
CA PRO A 121 -5.59 1.15 -14.75
C PRO A 121 -5.53 2.65 -15.10
N THR A 122 -5.47 2.97 -16.37
CA THR A 122 -5.34 4.33 -16.93
C THR A 122 -4.04 5.06 -16.64
N GLU A 123 -3.03 4.41 -16.01
CA GLU A 123 -1.75 5.03 -15.71
C GLU A 123 -1.04 5.53 -16.98
N THR A 124 -0.54 6.76 -16.94
CA THR A 124 0.23 7.41 -17.99
C THR A 124 1.67 7.65 -17.55
N GLU A 125 2.54 8.04 -18.48
CA GLU A 125 3.91 8.43 -18.14
C GLU A 125 3.96 9.65 -17.22
N GLU A 126 3.02 10.59 -17.35
CA GLU A 126 2.89 11.75 -16.46
C GLU A 126 2.61 11.32 -15.02
N ASP A 127 1.76 10.31 -14.81
CA ASP A 127 1.49 9.77 -13.47
C ASP A 127 2.74 9.15 -12.84
N MET A 128 3.53 8.43 -13.64
CA MET A 128 4.79 7.86 -13.19
C MET A 128 5.83 8.93 -12.84
N ARG A 129 5.93 9.99 -13.65
CA ARG A 129 6.81 11.15 -13.41
C ARG A 129 6.38 11.96 -12.18
N GLY A 130 5.08 12.03 -11.89
CA GLY A 130 4.54 12.67 -10.70
C GLY A 130 5.02 12.06 -9.38
N ILE A 131 5.47 10.79 -9.38
CA ILE A 131 6.01 10.14 -8.17
C ILE A 131 7.31 10.83 -7.68
N PRO A 132 8.38 10.94 -8.49
CA PRO A 132 9.59 11.65 -8.08
C PRO A 132 9.39 13.16 -7.91
N GLU A 133 8.47 13.78 -8.65
CA GLU A 133 8.12 15.18 -8.46
C GLU A 133 7.55 15.44 -7.07
N LEU A 134 6.55 14.66 -6.65
CA LEU A 134 5.98 14.75 -5.30
C LEU A 134 7.05 14.53 -4.22
N ALA A 135 7.95 13.56 -4.41
CA ALA A 135 9.04 13.32 -3.48
C ALA A 135 10.04 14.48 -3.42
N ASN A 136 10.31 15.13 -4.56
CA ASN A 136 11.14 16.32 -4.65
C ASN A 136 10.52 17.51 -3.90
N ASP A 137 9.22 17.73 -4.05
CA ASP A 137 8.49 18.80 -3.38
C ASP A 137 8.48 18.60 -1.85
N VAL A 138 8.28 17.36 -1.41
CA VAL A 138 8.39 17.02 0.02
C VAL A 138 9.82 17.19 0.54
N ALA A 139 10.84 16.88 -0.26
CA ALA A 139 12.23 17.13 0.12
C ALA A 139 12.54 18.65 0.20
N ALA A 140 12.04 19.45 -0.74
CA ALA A 140 12.13 20.91 -0.70
C ALA A 140 11.46 21.47 0.55
N LEU A 141 10.24 21.03 0.85
CA LEU A 141 9.47 21.42 2.03
C LEU A 141 10.27 21.22 3.34
N TYR A 142 11.03 20.14 3.48
CA TYR A 142 11.90 19.92 4.65
C TYR A 142 12.91 21.06 4.82
N TYR A 143 13.57 21.44 3.73
CA TYR A 143 14.60 22.47 3.79
C TYR A 143 14.03 23.88 4.01
N ASP A 144 12.79 24.11 3.58
CA ASP A 144 12.08 25.38 3.77
C ASP A 144 11.46 25.48 5.19
N THR A 145 11.00 24.33 5.74
CA THR A 145 10.32 24.30 7.04
C THR A 145 11.30 24.26 8.23
N VAL A 146 12.40 23.48 8.09
CA VAL A 146 13.32 23.22 9.23
C VAL A 146 14.56 24.11 9.11
N PRO A 147 14.76 25.08 10.01
CA PRO A 147 15.98 25.90 10.06
C PRO A 147 17.23 25.03 10.14
N LYS A 148 18.31 25.46 9.49
CA LYS A 148 19.55 24.69 9.35
C LYS A 148 20.11 24.18 10.70
N GLU A 149 20.04 25.00 11.71
CA GLU A 149 20.52 24.74 13.07
C GLU A 149 19.66 23.72 13.84
N LYS A 150 18.41 23.53 13.41
CA LYS A 150 17.45 22.58 14.03
C LYS A 150 17.36 21.24 13.27
N ARG A 151 18.07 21.08 12.15
CA ARG A 151 17.99 19.86 11.35
C ARG A 151 18.67 18.70 12.04
N ALA A 152 17.91 17.63 12.28
CA ALA A 152 18.44 16.36 12.80
C ALA A 152 19.35 15.61 11.79
N GLY A 153 19.57 16.19 10.60
CA GLY A 153 20.37 15.65 9.53
C GLY A 153 19.82 16.02 8.15
N LYS A 154 20.29 15.34 7.11
CA LYS A 154 19.77 15.51 5.75
C LYS A 154 18.38 14.89 5.61
N CYS A 155 17.50 15.51 4.83
CA CYS A 155 16.26 14.92 4.42
C CYS A 155 16.49 13.58 3.70
N GLN A 156 15.69 12.58 4.02
CA GLN A 156 15.70 11.27 3.35
C GLN A 156 14.27 10.88 2.99
N ILE A 157 13.95 10.95 1.71
CA ILE A 157 12.68 10.47 1.16
C ILE A 157 12.95 9.12 0.49
N THR A 158 12.23 8.09 0.91
CA THR A 158 12.31 6.78 0.26
C THR A 158 11.02 6.53 -0.51
N ILE A 159 11.12 6.43 -1.81
CA ILE A 159 10.05 5.97 -2.69
C ILE A 159 10.16 4.45 -2.77
N SER A 160 9.06 3.75 -2.52
CA SER A 160 8.95 2.31 -2.71
C SER A 160 7.73 2.02 -3.59
N THR A 161 7.95 1.47 -4.78
CA THR A 161 6.86 1.08 -5.66
C THR A 161 6.65 -0.42 -5.64
N SER A 162 5.37 -0.84 -5.60
CA SER A 162 4.93 -2.18 -5.95
C SER A 162 4.26 -2.16 -7.31
N PHE A 163 4.22 -3.31 -7.97
CA PHE A 163 3.47 -3.44 -9.20
C PHE A 163 2.04 -3.86 -8.90
N PHE A 164 1.11 -3.27 -9.63
CA PHE A 164 -0.30 -3.47 -9.38
C PHE A 164 -0.74 -4.89 -9.73
N VAL A 165 -1.42 -5.54 -8.78
CA VAL A 165 -2.09 -6.83 -8.96
C VAL A 165 -3.58 -6.64 -8.73
N PRO A 166 -4.42 -6.84 -9.76
CA PRO A 166 -5.88 -6.80 -9.60
C PRO A 166 -6.35 -7.87 -8.63
N LYS A 167 -6.91 -7.47 -7.50
CA LYS A 167 -7.36 -8.42 -6.46
C LYS A 167 -8.84 -8.77 -6.65
N PRO A 168 -9.24 -10.03 -6.34
CA PRO A 168 -10.65 -10.40 -6.18
C PRO A 168 -11.40 -9.42 -5.28
N PHE A 169 -12.69 -9.26 -5.53
CA PHE A 169 -13.60 -8.41 -4.75
C PHE A 169 -13.21 -6.93 -4.70
N THR A 170 -12.45 -6.45 -5.69
CA THR A 170 -12.16 -5.02 -5.87
C THR A 170 -12.73 -4.52 -7.20
N PRO A 171 -12.99 -3.21 -7.34
CA PRO A 171 -13.40 -2.64 -8.61
C PRO A 171 -12.44 -2.94 -9.77
N PHE A 172 -11.16 -3.17 -9.49
CA PHE A 172 -10.15 -3.46 -10.50
C PHE A 172 -9.94 -4.96 -10.78
N GLN A 173 -10.80 -5.86 -10.29
CA GLN A 173 -10.68 -7.29 -10.56
C GLN A 173 -10.76 -7.65 -12.05
N TRP A 174 -11.30 -6.77 -12.90
CA TRP A 174 -11.36 -6.93 -14.35
C TRP A 174 -10.11 -6.44 -15.08
N ALA A 175 -9.27 -5.62 -14.43
CA ALA A 175 -8.08 -5.05 -15.04
C ALA A 175 -7.08 -6.13 -15.50
N ARG A 176 -6.35 -5.83 -16.57
CA ARG A 176 -5.18 -6.61 -16.95
C ARG A 176 -3.99 -6.32 -16.03
N MET A 177 -3.06 -7.22 -15.99
CA MET A 177 -1.69 -6.97 -15.53
C MET A 177 -0.77 -6.68 -16.72
N TYR A 178 0.49 -6.57 -16.43
CA TYR A 178 1.53 -6.28 -17.44
C TYR A 178 2.62 -7.33 -17.40
N GLU A 179 3.30 -7.52 -18.52
CA GLU A 179 4.50 -8.34 -18.60
C GLU A 179 5.59 -7.82 -17.65
N PRO A 180 6.49 -8.69 -17.12
CA PRO A 180 7.58 -8.23 -16.28
C PRO A 180 8.42 -7.12 -16.91
N SER A 181 8.67 -7.19 -18.22
CA SER A 181 9.39 -6.15 -18.98
C SER A 181 8.68 -4.81 -19.00
N GLU A 182 7.34 -4.81 -19.11
CA GLU A 182 6.53 -3.59 -19.07
C GLU A 182 6.55 -2.96 -17.66
N TYR A 183 6.49 -3.78 -16.59
CA TYR A 183 6.62 -3.30 -15.21
C TYR A 183 8.00 -2.69 -14.96
N LEU A 184 9.06 -3.37 -15.39
CA LEU A 184 10.44 -2.85 -15.26
C LEU A 184 10.65 -1.58 -16.08
N GLY A 185 9.99 -1.47 -17.26
CA GLY A 185 9.98 -0.25 -18.05
C GLY A 185 9.38 0.93 -17.28
N ARG A 186 8.27 0.73 -16.57
CA ARG A 186 7.64 1.74 -15.70
C ARG A 186 8.55 2.14 -14.54
N ALA A 187 9.13 1.17 -13.86
CA ALA A 187 10.08 1.45 -12.78
C ALA A 187 11.30 2.24 -13.28
N LYS A 188 11.76 1.94 -14.51
CA LYS A 188 12.85 2.68 -15.15
C LYS A 188 12.48 4.15 -15.41
N ILE A 189 11.27 4.44 -15.89
CA ILE A 189 10.78 5.82 -16.08
C ILE A 189 10.87 6.60 -14.77
N VAL A 190 10.34 6.04 -13.68
CA VAL A 190 10.40 6.65 -12.34
C VAL A 190 11.86 6.87 -11.91
N ASN A 191 12.72 5.85 -12.06
CA ASN A 191 14.12 5.91 -11.65
C ASN A 191 14.92 6.97 -12.43
N ASP A 192 14.67 7.08 -13.72
CA ASP A 192 15.36 8.06 -14.57
C ASP A 192 14.89 9.48 -14.20
N HIS A 193 13.59 9.68 -13.94
CA HIS A 193 13.06 10.98 -13.54
C HIS A 193 13.49 11.39 -12.11
N VAL A 194 13.76 10.45 -11.20
CA VAL A 194 14.40 10.74 -9.89
C VAL A 194 15.76 11.42 -10.08
N LYS A 195 16.54 11.01 -11.09
CA LYS A 195 17.88 11.58 -11.38
C LYS A 195 17.82 13.02 -11.88
N GLU A 196 16.69 13.42 -12.44
CA GLU A 196 16.45 14.77 -12.96
C GLU A 196 16.03 15.75 -11.85
N GLN A 197 15.58 15.27 -10.69
CA GLN A 197 15.08 16.10 -9.61
C GLN A 197 16.18 16.93 -8.93
N LEU A 198 15.84 18.15 -8.51
CA LEU A 198 16.77 19.06 -7.80
C LEU A 198 17.27 18.45 -6.49
N ASN A 199 16.37 17.84 -5.74
CA ASN A 199 16.65 17.21 -4.45
C ASN A 199 17.01 15.72 -4.56
N ARG A 200 17.46 15.24 -5.72
CA ARG A 200 17.76 13.80 -5.97
C ARG A 200 18.65 13.14 -4.92
N LYS A 201 19.55 13.90 -4.28
CA LYS A 201 20.44 13.38 -3.21
C LYS A 201 19.70 13.05 -1.92
N SER A 202 18.48 13.56 -1.77
CA SER A 202 17.58 13.25 -0.65
C SER A 202 16.61 12.12 -0.97
N ILE A 203 16.52 11.66 -2.22
CA ILE A 203 15.54 10.68 -2.69
C ILE A 203 16.23 9.35 -2.94
N ARG A 204 15.66 8.28 -2.38
CA ARG A 204 15.99 6.88 -2.70
C ARG A 204 14.79 6.25 -3.37
N TYR A 205 15.01 5.44 -4.39
CA TYR A 205 13.96 4.70 -5.09
C TYR A 205 14.23 3.20 -5.07
N ASN A 206 13.21 2.42 -4.70
CA ASN A 206 13.21 0.98 -4.73
C ASN A 206 11.89 0.49 -5.35
N TRP A 207 11.93 -0.66 -6.01
CA TRP A 207 10.73 -1.33 -6.53
C TRP A 207 10.74 -2.81 -6.21
N HIS A 208 9.56 -3.43 -6.23
CA HIS A 208 9.40 -4.86 -6.00
C HIS A 208 9.76 -5.67 -7.26
N GLU A 209 9.94 -6.97 -7.08
CA GLU A 209 10.27 -7.89 -8.15
C GLU A 209 9.08 -8.09 -9.11
N ALA A 210 9.28 -7.77 -10.41
CA ALA A 210 8.22 -7.86 -11.42
C ALA A 210 7.81 -9.31 -11.70
N TYR A 211 8.75 -10.23 -11.72
CA TYR A 211 8.49 -11.65 -11.97
C TYR A 211 7.69 -12.28 -10.82
N VAL A 212 8.01 -11.97 -9.58
CA VAL A 212 7.23 -12.40 -8.40
C VAL A 212 5.80 -11.84 -8.49
N THR A 213 5.64 -10.58 -8.91
CA THR A 213 4.33 -9.95 -9.07
C THR A 213 3.44 -10.67 -10.06
N VAL A 214 3.98 -11.16 -11.19
CA VAL A 214 3.19 -11.92 -12.17
C VAL A 214 2.71 -13.24 -11.56
N ILE A 215 3.57 -13.98 -10.87
CA ILE A 215 3.18 -15.22 -10.18
C ILE A 215 2.13 -14.94 -9.09
N GLU A 216 2.32 -13.87 -8.30
CA GLU A 216 1.28 -13.42 -7.35
C GLU A 216 -0.06 -13.20 -8.03
N GLY A 217 -0.06 -12.54 -9.20
CA GLY A 217 -1.26 -12.29 -9.99
C GLY A 217 -1.92 -13.57 -10.48
N ILE A 218 -1.15 -14.52 -10.96
CA ILE A 218 -1.66 -15.84 -11.40
C ILE A 218 -2.33 -16.55 -10.22
N LEU A 219 -1.68 -16.62 -9.08
CA LEU A 219 -2.22 -17.29 -7.89
C LEU A 219 -3.42 -16.56 -7.28
N ALA A 220 -3.39 -15.23 -7.22
CA ALA A 220 -4.48 -14.43 -6.66
C ALA A 220 -5.75 -14.42 -7.52
N ARG A 221 -5.61 -14.63 -8.83
CA ARG A 221 -6.72 -14.54 -9.81
C ARG A 221 -7.05 -15.88 -10.45
N GLY A 222 -6.35 -16.91 -10.07
CA GLY A 222 -6.46 -18.25 -10.60
C GLY A 222 -7.63 -19.04 -10.02
N ASP A 223 -7.72 -20.27 -10.43
CA ASP A 223 -8.70 -21.22 -9.97
C ASP A 223 -8.03 -22.53 -9.48
N ARG A 224 -8.84 -23.48 -9.01
CA ARG A 224 -8.34 -24.73 -8.41
C ARG A 224 -7.44 -25.57 -9.32
N ARG A 225 -7.45 -25.37 -10.64
CA ARG A 225 -6.57 -26.10 -11.57
C ARG A 225 -5.10 -25.76 -11.34
N LEU A 226 -4.79 -24.61 -10.73
CA LEU A 226 -3.43 -24.25 -10.34
C LEU A 226 -2.85 -25.13 -9.23
N CYS A 227 -3.66 -25.92 -8.52
CA CYS A 227 -3.16 -26.85 -7.51
C CYS A 227 -2.13 -27.82 -8.11
N ASP A 228 -2.40 -28.37 -9.29
CA ASP A 228 -1.49 -29.32 -9.95
C ASP A 228 -0.18 -28.62 -10.36
N ALA A 229 -0.23 -27.38 -10.78
CA ALA A 229 0.95 -26.57 -11.09
C ALA A 229 1.80 -26.29 -9.83
N ILE A 230 1.16 -25.98 -8.70
CA ILE A 230 1.85 -25.79 -7.41
C ILE A 230 2.58 -27.07 -6.98
N VAL A 231 1.92 -28.23 -7.11
CA VAL A 231 2.55 -29.53 -6.82
C VAL A 231 3.77 -29.76 -7.71
N LYS A 232 3.67 -29.48 -9.02
CA LYS A 232 4.81 -29.59 -9.94
C LYS A 232 5.97 -28.63 -9.57
N VAL A 233 5.66 -27.40 -9.19
CA VAL A 233 6.70 -26.46 -8.72
C VAL A 233 7.42 -27.04 -7.50
N TYR A 234 6.67 -27.59 -6.53
CA TYR A 234 7.25 -28.26 -5.38
C TYR A 234 8.12 -29.45 -5.79
N GLU A 235 7.64 -30.35 -6.66
CA GLU A 235 8.40 -31.52 -7.16
C GLU A 235 9.69 -31.11 -7.90
N LYS A 236 9.68 -29.92 -8.55
CA LYS A 236 10.85 -29.34 -9.22
C LYS A 236 11.77 -28.55 -8.26
N GLY A 237 11.54 -28.62 -6.94
CA GLY A 237 12.42 -28.02 -5.93
C GLY A 237 12.06 -26.59 -5.54
N GLY A 238 10.85 -26.09 -5.86
CA GLY A 238 10.35 -24.76 -5.44
C GLY A 238 9.86 -24.76 -3.99
N TYR A 239 10.78 -24.84 -3.01
CA TYR A 239 10.44 -24.89 -1.59
C TYR A 239 10.55 -23.54 -0.87
N TYR A 240 11.40 -22.67 -1.39
CA TYR A 240 11.79 -21.41 -0.73
C TYR A 240 11.55 -20.17 -1.59
N ASP A 241 10.54 -20.19 -2.42
CA ASP A 241 10.23 -19.12 -3.40
C ASP A 241 9.84 -17.79 -2.73
N ALA A 242 9.72 -17.74 -1.39
CA ALA A 242 9.58 -16.49 -0.64
C ALA A 242 10.89 -15.68 -0.57
N TRP A 243 12.04 -16.31 -0.84
CA TRP A 243 13.35 -15.68 -0.92
C TRP A 243 13.78 -15.50 -2.36
N THR A 244 14.16 -14.30 -2.72
CA THR A 244 14.52 -13.92 -4.11
C THR A 244 15.61 -14.83 -4.70
N GLU A 245 16.57 -15.25 -3.91
CA GLU A 245 17.66 -16.14 -4.33
C GLU A 245 17.23 -17.56 -4.70
N TYR A 246 16.06 -18.01 -4.27
CA TYR A 246 15.49 -19.33 -4.57
C TYR A 246 14.32 -19.28 -5.53
N PHE A 247 13.77 -18.07 -5.75
CA PHE A 247 12.66 -17.88 -6.66
C PHE A 247 13.10 -18.10 -8.11
N ASP A 248 12.35 -18.92 -8.83
CA ASP A 248 12.58 -19.22 -10.24
C ASP A 248 11.27 -19.05 -11.02
N TYR A 249 11.20 -17.99 -11.81
CA TYR A 249 10.02 -17.64 -12.60
C TYR A 249 9.72 -18.70 -13.66
N ASP A 250 10.74 -19.19 -14.38
CA ASP A 250 10.56 -20.16 -15.45
C ASP A 250 10.03 -21.48 -14.92
N ARG A 251 10.48 -21.91 -13.73
CA ARG A 251 9.94 -23.08 -13.05
C ARG A 251 8.43 -22.99 -12.86
N TRP A 252 7.91 -21.82 -12.46
CA TRP A 252 6.48 -21.58 -12.29
C TRP A 252 5.74 -21.62 -13.63
N ILE A 253 6.22 -20.86 -14.63
CA ILE A 253 5.59 -20.76 -15.94
C ILE A 253 5.53 -22.12 -16.66
N ASP A 254 6.63 -22.87 -16.64
CA ASP A 254 6.71 -24.20 -17.22
C ASP A 254 5.78 -25.19 -16.52
N SER A 255 5.71 -25.15 -15.19
CA SER A 255 4.83 -26.02 -14.42
C SER A 255 3.34 -25.73 -14.71
N ILE A 256 2.97 -24.47 -14.89
CA ILE A 256 1.62 -24.07 -15.26
C ILE A 256 1.28 -24.57 -16.68
N LYS A 257 2.19 -24.36 -17.64
CA LYS A 257 2.03 -24.82 -19.03
C LYS A 257 1.96 -26.35 -19.14
N GLU A 258 2.77 -27.08 -18.38
CA GLU A 258 2.73 -28.54 -18.31
C GLU A 258 1.42 -29.09 -17.76
N CYS A 259 0.66 -28.31 -17.00
CA CYS A 259 -0.70 -28.62 -16.58
C CYS A 259 -1.77 -28.26 -17.63
N GLY A 260 -1.36 -27.83 -18.84
CA GLY A 260 -2.27 -27.39 -19.89
C GLY A 260 -2.95 -26.06 -19.63
N LEU A 261 -2.36 -25.23 -18.75
CA LEU A 261 -2.87 -23.92 -18.38
C LEU A 261 -2.08 -22.81 -19.07
N ASP A 262 -2.76 -21.71 -19.37
CA ASP A 262 -2.16 -20.52 -19.93
C ASP A 262 -1.97 -19.45 -18.84
N PRO A 263 -0.72 -19.09 -18.47
CA PRO A 263 -0.45 -18.04 -17.49
C PRO A 263 -1.12 -16.70 -17.85
N ASP A 264 -1.13 -16.34 -19.15
CA ASP A 264 -1.62 -15.06 -19.65
C ASP A 264 -3.15 -14.97 -19.55
N PHE A 265 -3.85 -16.09 -19.59
CA PHE A 265 -5.28 -16.14 -19.34
C PHE A 265 -5.64 -15.55 -17.96
N TYR A 266 -4.81 -15.76 -16.95
CA TYR A 266 -5.06 -15.27 -15.60
C TYR A 266 -4.68 -13.80 -15.42
N THR A 267 -3.68 -13.29 -16.15
CA THR A 267 -3.03 -12.01 -15.85
C THR A 267 -3.13 -10.97 -16.95
N MET A 268 -2.83 -11.32 -18.22
CA MET A 268 -2.50 -10.33 -19.25
C MET A 268 -3.72 -9.77 -20.00
N ARG A 269 -4.89 -10.30 -19.78
CA ARG A 269 -6.12 -9.81 -20.42
C ARG A 269 -6.96 -8.95 -19.49
N GLU A 270 -7.62 -7.94 -20.04
CA GLU A 270 -8.76 -7.32 -19.39
C GLU A 270 -9.95 -8.28 -19.49
N ARG A 271 -10.66 -8.45 -18.38
CA ARG A 271 -11.77 -9.42 -18.30
C ARG A 271 -13.10 -8.73 -18.59
N PRO A 272 -14.02 -9.37 -19.32
CA PRO A 272 -15.37 -8.87 -19.51
C PRO A 272 -16.10 -8.68 -18.16
N LEU A 273 -16.95 -7.65 -18.06
CA LEU A 273 -17.68 -7.35 -16.82
C LEU A 273 -18.71 -8.42 -16.45
N ASP A 274 -19.18 -9.22 -17.42
CA ASP A 274 -20.09 -10.35 -17.25
C ASP A 274 -19.39 -11.69 -17.00
N GLU A 275 -18.04 -11.72 -17.03
CA GLU A 275 -17.28 -12.94 -16.73
C GLU A 275 -17.61 -13.45 -15.33
N VAL A 276 -17.82 -14.77 -15.23
CA VAL A 276 -17.98 -15.45 -13.94
C VAL A 276 -16.61 -15.79 -13.39
N PHE A 277 -16.29 -15.25 -12.24
CA PHE A 277 -15.00 -15.46 -11.57
C PHE A 277 -15.02 -16.68 -10.64
N PRO A 278 -13.85 -17.30 -10.41
CA PRO A 278 -13.72 -18.42 -9.46
C PRO A 278 -14.19 -18.10 -8.04
N TRP A 279 -14.28 -16.83 -7.68
CA TRP A 279 -14.68 -16.35 -6.35
C TRP A 279 -16.11 -15.79 -6.28
N ASP A 280 -16.85 -15.71 -7.41
CA ASP A 280 -18.19 -15.12 -7.45
C ASP A 280 -19.24 -15.85 -6.59
N PHE A 281 -18.96 -17.09 -6.16
CA PHE A 281 -19.81 -17.84 -5.23
C PHE A 281 -19.69 -17.40 -3.76
N ILE A 282 -18.71 -16.57 -3.43
CA ILE A 282 -18.49 -16.05 -2.08
C ILE A 282 -19.21 -14.72 -1.94
N ASP A 283 -20.18 -14.63 -1.06
CA ASP A 283 -20.84 -13.36 -0.75
C ASP A 283 -20.06 -12.61 0.34
N ILE A 284 -19.44 -11.51 -0.05
CA ILE A 284 -18.70 -10.61 0.86
C ILE A 284 -19.54 -9.41 1.32
N GLY A 285 -20.83 -9.36 0.96
CA GLY A 285 -21.71 -8.22 1.24
C GLY A 285 -21.57 -7.05 0.29
N VAL A 286 -20.55 -7.01 -0.58
CA VAL A 286 -20.40 -5.99 -1.62
C VAL A 286 -20.87 -6.56 -2.94
N THR A 287 -21.87 -5.90 -3.57
CA THR A 287 -22.46 -6.41 -4.81
C THR A 287 -21.54 -6.24 -6.00
N LYS A 288 -21.61 -7.18 -6.97
CA LYS A 288 -20.87 -7.08 -8.23
C LYS A 288 -21.24 -5.82 -9.01
N GLN A 289 -22.54 -5.43 -8.98
CA GLN A 289 -23.03 -4.19 -9.61
C GLN A 289 -22.38 -2.93 -9.02
N PHE A 290 -22.14 -2.91 -7.70
CA PHE A 290 -21.39 -1.82 -7.09
C PHE A 290 -19.97 -1.78 -7.62
N MET A 291 -19.26 -2.91 -7.66
CA MET A 291 -17.89 -2.97 -8.17
C MET A 291 -17.79 -2.57 -9.64
N ILE A 292 -18.78 -2.95 -10.49
CA ILE A 292 -18.86 -2.50 -11.89
C ILE A 292 -19.02 -0.97 -11.96
N ARG A 293 -19.92 -0.41 -11.18
CA ARG A 293 -20.11 1.04 -11.13
C ARG A 293 -18.83 1.77 -10.70
N GLU A 294 -18.12 1.25 -9.72
CA GLU A 294 -16.84 1.83 -9.28
C GLU A 294 -15.74 1.68 -10.34
N TRP A 295 -15.71 0.57 -11.10
CA TRP A 295 -14.87 0.41 -12.27
C TRP A 295 -15.12 1.49 -13.32
N GLU A 296 -16.38 1.73 -13.66
CA GLU A 296 -16.77 2.77 -14.62
C GLU A 296 -16.47 4.18 -14.09
N THR A 297 -16.65 4.41 -12.78
CA THR A 297 -16.37 5.66 -12.10
C THR A 297 -14.87 5.97 -12.10
N ALA A 298 -14.04 4.95 -11.88
CA ALA A 298 -12.60 5.03 -11.96
C ALA A 298 -12.12 5.49 -13.36
N HIS A 299 -12.69 4.93 -14.43
CA HIS A 299 -12.35 5.33 -15.81
C HIS A 299 -12.82 6.76 -16.16
N LYS A 300 -13.76 7.33 -15.38
CA LYS A 300 -14.17 8.73 -15.47
C LYS A 300 -13.36 9.66 -14.54
N GLU A 301 -12.35 9.12 -13.85
CA GLU A 301 -11.49 9.85 -12.91
C GLU A 301 -12.25 10.55 -11.78
N THR A 302 -13.45 10.05 -11.46
CA THR A 302 -14.33 10.63 -10.45
C THR A 302 -14.23 9.85 -9.14
N VAL A 303 -14.49 10.53 -8.03
CA VAL A 303 -14.34 9.99 -6.68
C VAL A 303 -15.69 9.63 -6.11
N THR A 304 -15.81 8.44 -5.54
CA THR A 304 -16.97 8.04 -4.74
C THR A 304 -16.75 8.45 -3.28
N PRO A 305 -17.69 9.19 -2.66
CA PRO A 305 -17.59 9.62 -1.26
C PRO A 305 -17.45 8.41 -0.33
N ASN A 306 -16.69 8.56 0.76
CA ASN A 306 -16.61 7.54 1.79
C ASN A 306 -17.93 7.43 2.59
N CYS A 307 -18.11 6.31 3.29
CA CYS A 307 -19.34 5.99 4.01
C CYS A 307 -19.71 7.00 5.11
N ARG A 308 -18.75 7.77 5.65
CA ARG A 308 -19.01 8.81 6.66
C ARG A 308 -19.67 10.06 6.05
N MET A 309 -19.49 10.25 4.74
CA MET A 309 -20.08 11.39 4.02
C MET A 309 -21.44 11.01 3.41
N ARG A 310 -21.51 9.84 2.76
CA ARG A 310 -22.72 9.38 2.07
C ARG A 310 -22.68 7.89 1.81
N CYS A 311 -23.82 7.20 1.95
CA CYS A 311 -23.98 5.82 1.57
C CYS A 311 -23.92 5.68 0.04
N SER A 312 -22.98 4.84 -0.46
CA SER A 312 -22.78 4.55 -1.89
C SER A 312 -23.55 3.31 -2.36
N ALA A 313 -24.42 2.74 -1.52
CA ALA A 313 -25.22 1.55 -1.81
C ALA A 313 -24.38 0.34 -2.29
N CYS A 314 -23.28 0.07 -1.60
CA CYS A 314 -22.37 -1.04 -1.95
C CYS A 314 -22.96 -2.44 -1.65
N GLY A 315 -23.94 -2.56 -0.77
CA GLY A 315 -24.53 -3.82 -0.32
C GLY A 315 -24.07 -4.29 1.05
N ALA A 316 -22.93 -3.82 1.58
CA ALA A 316 -22.36 -4.26 2.86
C ALA A 316 -23.31 -4.08 4.06
N LYS A 317 -24.33 -3.25 3.92
CA LYS A 317 -25.40 -3.05 4.90
C LYS A 317 -26.12 -4.35 5.28
N SER A 318 -26.15 -5.35 4.40
CA SER A 318 -26.87 -6.62 4.64
C SER A 318 -26.28 -7.44 5.80
N TYR A 319 -25.01 -7.22 6.16
CA TYR A 319 -24.36 -7.98 7.24
C TYR A 319 -24.37 -7.29 8.61
N GLY A 320 -24.95 -6.10 8.71
CA GLY A 320 -24.90 -5.33 9.95
C GLY A 320 -23.52 -4.73 10.25
N GLY A 321 -23.52 -3.59 10.93
CA GLY A 321 -22.29 -2.87 11.31
C GLY A 321 -21.83 -1.81 10.32
N GLY A 322 -20.94 -0.93 10.79
CA GLY A 322 -20.37 0.17 10.03
C GLY A 322 -21.19 1.45 10.07
N VAL A 323 -20.59 2.51 9.57
CA VAL A 323 -21.13 3.90 9.59
C VAL A 323 -22.48 4.05 8.86
N CYS A 324 -22.82 3.12 7.94
CA CYS A 324 -24.10 3.10 7.25
C CYS A 324 -25.33 2.88 8.15
N TYR A 325 -25.14 2.59 9.44
CA TYR A 325 -26.20 2.31 10.42
C TYR A 325 -26.37 3.43 11.43
N GLU A 326 -25.46 4.39 11.47
CA GLU A 326 -25.52 5.51 12.40
C GLU A 326 -26.35 6.69 11.83
N ASN A 327 -26.96 6.53 10.63
CA ASN A 327 -27.82 7.51 9.94
C ASN A 327 -29.19 6.94 9.62
#